data_929b58f68cf37cb57ed32e1fc964dc99
#
_entry.id   929b58f68cf37cb57ed32e1fc964dc99
#
_cell.length_a   1.000
_cell.length_b   1.000
_cell.length_c   1.000
_cell.angle_alpha   90.00
_cell.angle_beta   90.00
_cell.angle_gamma   90.00
#
_symmetry.space_group_name_H-M   'P 1'
#
loop_
_entity.id
_entity.type
_entity.pdbx_description
1 polymer ?
#
loop_
_entity_poly.entity_id
_entity_poly.type
_entity_poly.pdbx_seq_one_letter_code
_entity_poly.pdbx_strand_id
1 'polypeptide(L)'
;MNLEKILAQYDAMFGTTSLEEIEDYLVNTITEAKEKSEYGIVITLLNEIIGFCRDTTQKEKALRYCEELQKILKLMKLEGRIDYATSLLNVANAYRAFGLFEESLGLYHIVEETYKKQVAPNDFMYASLYNNWSLLYQEMEDYV
;
A
#
# COMPACT_ATOMS: atom_id res chain seq x y z
N MET A 1 -14.76 15.37 3.39
CA MET A 1 -15.10 14.00 2.94
C MET A 1 -15.14 13.07 4.17
N ASN A 2 -15.87 11.99 4.06
CA ASN A 2 -15.98 11.02 5.16
C ASN A 2 -15.34 9.70 4.75
N LEU A 3 -14.18 9.37 5.33
CA LEU A 3 -13.42 8.18 4.96
C LEU A 3 -14.19 6.88 5.25
N GLU A 4 -14.90 6.80 6.39
CA GLU A 4 -15.66 5.60 6.73
C GLU A 4 -16.72 5.29 5.67
N LYS A 5 -17.44 6.31 5.20
CA LYS A 5 -18.45 6.16 4.16
C LYS A 5 -17.81 5.76 2.82
N ILE A 6 -16.66 6.34 2.49
CA ILE A 6 -15.94 6.03 1.27
C ILE A 6 -15.52 4.55 1.27
N LEU A 7 -14.93 4.08 2.35
CA LEU A 7 -14.49 2.69 2.47
C LEU A 7 -15.66 1.72 2.47
N ALA A 8 -16.78 2.09 3.13
CA ALA A 8 -17.98 1.27 3.13
C ALA A 8 -18.57 1.14 1.71
N GLN A 9 -18.60 2.23 0.96
CA GLN A 9 -19.06 2.21 -0.43
C GLN A 9 -18.14 1.36 -1.32
N TYR A 10 -16.83 1.51 -1.15
CA TYR A 10 -15.84 0.71 -1.87
C TYR A 10 -16.07 -0.79 -1.60
N ASP A 11 -16.18 -1.18 -0.33
CA ASP A 11 -16.41 -2.57 0.04
C ASP A 11 -17.72 -3.11 -0.51
N ALA A 12 -18.78 -2.29 -0.50
CA ALA A 12 -20.10 -2.69 -0.99
C ALA A 12 -20.15 -2.89 -2.51
N MET A 13 -19.21 -2.32 -3.25
CA MET A 13 -19.18 -2.46 -4.71
C MET A 13 -18.72 -3.85 -5.18
N PHE A 14 -17.94 -4.55 -4.35
CA PHE A 14 -17.48 -5.90 -4.71
C PHE A 14 -18.67 -6.86 -4.79
N GLY A 15 -18.75 -7.60 -5.90
CA GLY A 15 -19.84 -8.52 -6.13
C GLY A 15 -21.11 -7.91 -6.69
N THR A 16 -21.23 -6.57 -6.73
CA THR A 16 -22.41 -5.86 -7.23
C THR A 16 -22.13 -4.97 -8.44
N THR A 17 -20.87 -4.58 -8.65
CA THR A 17 -20.45 -3.75 -9.77
C THR A 17 -19.25 -4.38 -10.45
N SER A 18 -18.88 -3.86 -11.63
CA SER A 18 -17.69 -4.34 -12.35
C SER A 18 -16.41 -3.85 -11.69
N LEU A 19 -15.30 -4.54 -11.95
CA LEU A 19 -13.99 -4.12 -11.47
C LEU A 19 -13.61 -2.75 -12.03
N GLU A 20 -14.01 -2.45 -13.27
CA GLU A 20 -13.77 -1.14 -13.88
C GLU A 20 -14.48 -0.02 -13.10
N GLU A 21 -15.73 -0.25 -12.71
CA GLU A 21 -16.49 0.73 -11.91
C GLU A 21 -15.87 0.94 -10.52
N ILE A 22 -15.35 -0.12 -9.91
CA ILE A 22 -14.67 -0.05 -8.62
C ILE A 22 -13.40 0.80 -8.74
N GLU A 23 -12.60 0.54 -9.78
CA GLU A 23 -11.39 1.30 -10.02
C GLU A 23 -11.71 2.78 -10.28
N ASP A 24 -12.71 3.07 -11.11
CA ASP A 24 -13.14 4.43 -11.40
C ASP A 24 -13.60 5.16 -10.15
N TYR A 25 -14.32 4.48 -9.26
CA TYR A 25 -14.72 5.04 -7.98
C TYR A 25 -13.52 5.48 -7.14
N LEU A 26 -12.51 4.61 -7.02
CA LEU A 26 -11.29 4.95 -6.28
C LEU A 26 -10.54 6.12 -6.91
N VAL A 27 -10.35 6.08 -8.23
CA VAL A 27 -9.63 7.14 -8.95
C VAL A 27 -10.33 8.49 -8.79
N ASN A 28 -11.65 8.52 -8.99
CA ASN A 28 -12.41 9.77 -8.87
C ASN A 28 -12.40 10.30 -7.44
N THR A 29 -12.48 9.42 -6.45
CA THR A 29 -12.47 9.81 -5.03
C THR A 29 -11.09 10.32 -4.62
N ILE A 30 -10.01 9.70 -5.11
CA ILE A 30 -8.64 10.18 -4.88
C ILE A 30 -8.47 11.59 -5.47
N THR A 31 -8.96 11.81 -6.67
CA THR A 31 -8.89 13.11 -7.35
C THR A 31 -9.61 14.18 -6.52
N GLU A 32 -10.82 13.88 -6.04
CA GLU A 32 -11.57 14.79 -5.20
C GLU A 32 -10.84 15.10 -3.90
N ALA A 33 -10.27 14.09 -3.26
CA ALA A 33 -9.52 14.28 -2.02
C ALA A 33 -8.28 15.15 -2.21
N LYS A 34 -7.59 15.00 -3.35
CA LYS A 34 -6.45 15.86 -3.69
C LYS A 34 -6.88 17.30 -3.87
N GLU A 35 -7.97 17.53 -4.59
CA GLU A 35 -8.52 18.88 -4.82
C GLU A 35 -8.88 19.59 -3.51
N LYS A 36 -9.33 18.81 -2.52
CA LYS A 36 -9.69 19.32 -1.19
C LYS A 36 -8.53 19.32 -0.21
N SER A 37 -7.34 18.90 -0.65
CA SER A 37 -6.13 18.79 0.18
C SER A 37 -6.32 17.88 1.40
N GLU A 38 -7.18 16.87 1.29
CA GLU A 38 -7.42 15.90 2.35
C GLU A 38 -6.44 14.72 2.19
N TYR A 39 -5.17 14.96 2.50
CA TYR A 39 -4.09 14.02 2.22
C TYR A 39 -4.14 12.73 3.03
N GLY A 40 -4.74 12.75 4.23
CA GLY A 40 -4.97 11.51 4.98
C GLY A 40 -5.86 10.54 4.21
N ILE A 41 -6.90 11.07 3.55
CA ILE A 41 -7.78 10.27 2.70
C ILE A 41 -7.04 9.83 1.44
N VAL A 42 -6.26 10.71 0.82
CA VAL A 42 -5.45 10.37 -0.36
C VAL A 42 -4.53 9.18 -0.06
N ILE A 43 -3.80 9.22 1.06
CA ILE A 43 -2.88 8.16 1.47
C ILE A 43 -3.63 6.84 1.65
N THR A 44 -4.75 6.85 2.36
CA THR A 44 -5.55 5.65 2.60
C THR A 44 -6.05 5.05 1.28
N LEU A 45 -6.58 5.88 0.39
CA LEU A 45 -7.12 5.40 -0.88
C LEU A 45 -6.04 4.97 -1.86
N LEU A 46 -4.85 5.58 -1.83
CA LEU A 46 -3.72 5.10 -2.60
C LEU A 46 -3.30 3.71 -2.14
N ASN A 47 -3.29 3.45 -0.83
CA ASN A 47 -3.03 2.11 -0.31
C ASN A 47 -4.08 1.10 -0.82
N GLU A 48 -5.35 1.49 -0.85
CA GLU A 48 -6.42 0.62 -1.34
C GLU A 48 -6.28 0.32 -2.84
N ILE A 49 -5.99 1.34 -3.65
CA ILE A 49 -5.88 1.12 -5.10
C ILE A 49 -4.62 0.33 -5.47
N ILE A 50 -3.54 0.46 -4.70
CA ILE A 50 -2.35 -0.36 -4.88
C ILE A 50 -2.71 -1.84 -4.68
N GLY A 51 -3.43 -2.16 -3.60
CA GLY A 51 -3.90 -3.52 -3.35
C GLY A 51 -4.84 -4.01 -4.44
N PHE A 52 -5.76 -3.17 -4.88
CA PHE A 52 -6.69 -3.51 -5.97
C PHE A 52 -5.94 -3.81 -7.26
N CYS A 53 -4.98 -2.98 -7.64
CA CYS A 53 -4.19 -3.20 -8.87
C CYS A 53 -3.28 -4.42 -8.76
N ARG A 54 -2.75 -4.71 -7.57
CA ARG A 54 -1.98 -5.93 -7.32
C ARG A 54 -2.86 -7.16 -7.52
N ASP A 55 -4.05 -7.17 -6.94
CA ASP A 55 -4.97 -8.31 -6.98
C ASP A 55 -5.58 -8.52 -8.37
N THR A 56 -5.69 -7.47 -9.18
CA THR A 56 -6.17 -7.54 -10.55
C THR A 56 -5.04 -7.59 -11.59
N THR A 57 -3.81 -7.78 -11.14
CA THR A 57 -2.61 -7.94 -11.96
C THR A 57 -2.33 -6.76 -12.93
N GLN A 58 -2.55 -5.54 -12.47
CA GLN A 58 -2.31 -4.32 -13.23
C GLN A 58 -0.98 -3.69 -12.82
N LYS A 59 0.12 -4.29 -13.28
CA LYS A 59 1.48 -3.93 -12.88
C LYS A 59 1.81 -2.45 -13.06
N GLU A 60 1.61 -1.91 -14.26
CA GLU A 60 2.00 -0.52 -14.54
C GLU A 60 1.27 0.48 -13.67
N LYS A 61 -0.03 0.29 -13.48
CA LYS A 61 -0.85 1.14 -12.61
C LYS A 61 -0.41 1.03 -11.16
N ALA A 62 -0.21 -0.21 -10.68
CA ALA A 62 0.22 -0.45 -9.30
C ALA A 62 1.54 0.26 -9.00
N LEU A 63 2.53 0.14 -9.89
CA LEU A 63 3.84 0.77 -9.70
C LEU A 63 3.74 2.30 -9.72
N ARG A 64 2.89 2.85 -10.56
CA ARG A 64 2.65 4.29 -10.63
C ARG A 64 2.05 4.82 -9.34
N TYR A 65 1.07 4.12 -8.79
CA TYR A 65 0.46 4.49 -7.51
C TYR A 65 1.43 4.31 -6.34
N CYS A 66 2.30 3.31 -6.39
CA CYS A 66 3.36 3.13 -5.40
C CYS A 66 4.32 4.32 -5.37
N GLU A 67 4.72 4.81 -6.54
CA GLU A 67 5.59 5.98 -6.62
C GLU A 67 4.90 7.22 -6.08
N GLU A 68 3.63 7.42 -6.45
CA GLU A 68 2.85 8.56 -5.98
C GLU A 68 2.68 8.55 -4.46
N LEU A 69 2.35 7.40 -3.90
CA LEU A 69 2.20 7.25 -2.46
C LEU A 69 3.49 7.61 -1.73
N GLN A 70 4.62 7.09 -2.19
CA GLN A 70 5.92 7.37 -1.57
C GLN A 70 6.27 8.86 -1.63
N LYS A 71 5.97 9.53 -2.74
CA LYS A 71 6.19 10.98 -2.88
C LYS A 71 5.34 11.77 -1.89
N ILE A 72 4.08 11.42 -1.76
CA ILE A 72 3.17 12.11 -0.82
C ILE A 72 3.62 11.91 0.62
N LEU A 73 4.02 10.70 0.98
CA LEU A 73 4.51 10.41 2.33
C LEU A 73 5.73 11.27 2.68
N LYS A 74 6.65 11.45 1.74
CA LYS A 74 7.82 12.30 1.94
C LYS A 74 7.46 13.77 2.02
N LEU A 75 6.58 14.24 1.15
CA LEU A 75 6.12 15.64 1.17
C LEU A 75 5.42 15.97 2.48
N MET A 76 4.67 15.03 3.04
CA MET A 76 3.98 15.21 4.32
C MET A 76 4.89 15.00 5.52
N LYS A 77 6.18 14.68 5.30
CA LYS A 77 7.18 14.46 6.34
C LYS A 77 6.78 13.37 7.34
N LEU A 78 6.23 12.29 6.82
CA LEU A 78 5.75 11.16 7.64
C LEU A 78 6.81 10.06 7.83
N GLU A 79 8.02 10.25 7.31
CA GLU A 79 9.10 9.28 7.44
C GLU A 79 9.41 8.98 8.91
N GLY A 80 9.62 7.71 9.22
CA GLY A 80 9.88 7.26 10.59
C GLY A 80 8.65 7.01 11.43
N ARG A 81 7.44 7.27 10.92
CA ARG A 81 6.19 7.02 11.65
C ARG A 81 5.64 5.63 11.30
N ILE A 82 4.78 5.10 12.19
CA ILE A 82 4.14 3.79 11.97
C ILE A 82 3.31 3.81 10.67
N ASP A 83 2.56 4.89 10.43
CA ASP A 83 1.74 5.01 9.23
C ASP A 83 2.56 4.94 7.95
N TYR A 84 3.75 5.58 7.96
CA TYR A 84 4.70 5.52 6.87
C TYR A 84 5.17 4.08 6.62
N ALA A 85 5.54 3.39 7.71
CA ALA A 85 6.00 2.00 7.62
C ALA A 85 4.90 1.08 7.09
N THR A 86 3.66 1.26 7.53
CA THR A 86 2.52 0.46 7.06
C THR A 86 2.29 0.66 5.56
N SER A 87 2.39 1.90 5.09
CA SER A 87 2.28 2.19 3.66
C SER A 87 3.44 1.57 2.86
N LEU A 88 4.67 1.64 3.37
CA LEU A 88 5.82 1.03 2.72
C LEU A 88 5.72 -0.49 2.68
N LEU A 89 5.14 -1.11 3.70
CA LEU A 89 4.90 -2.56 3.70
C LEU A 89 3.97 -2.94 2.53
N ASN A 90 2.91 -2.17 2.32
CA ASN A 90 1.99 -2.40 1.21
C ASN A 90 2.69 -2.21 -0.14
N VAL A 91 3.52 -1.18 -0.28
CA VAL A 91 4.31 -0.96 -1.49
C VAL A 91 5.30 -2.12 -1.72
N ALA A 92 5.96 -2.59 -0.66
CA ALA A 92 6.88 -3.72 -0.74
C ALA A 92 6.16 -4.99 -1.22
N ASN A 93 4.94 -5.23 -0.72
CA ASN A 93 4.14 -6.36 -1.13
C ASN A 93 3.75 -6.28 -2.61
N ALA A 94 3.44 -5.09 -3.11
CA ALA A 94 3.16 -4.88 -4.53
C ALA A 94 4.41 -5.13 -5.38
N TYR A 95 5.56 -4.62 -4.96
CA TYR A 95 6.82 -4.85 -5.67
C TYR A 95 7.15 -6.34 -5.72
N ARG A 96 6.97 -7.06 -4.61
CA ARG A 96 7.16 -8.51 -4.56
C ARG A 96 6.24 -9.22 -5.55
N ALA A 97 4.95 -8.85 -5.55
CA ALA A 97 3.96 -9.48 -6.44
C ALA A 97 4.34 -9.33 -7.92
N PHE A 98 5.02 -8.25 -8.29
CA PHE A 98 5.41 -7.97 -9.66
C PHE A 98 6.88 -8.28 -9.97
N GLY A 99 7.56 -9.00 -9.09
CA GLY A 99 8.91 -9.49 -9.34
C GLY A 99 10.04 -8.48 -9.09
N LEU A 100 9.73 -7.34 -8.48
CA LEU A 100 10.73 -6.32 -8.13
C LEU A 100 11.31 -6.65 -6.75
N PHE A 101 12.07 -7.74 -6.69
CA PHE A 101 12.48 -8.34 -5.42
C PHE A 101 13.48 -7.49 -4.64
N GLU A 102 14.45 -6.87 -5.31
CA GLU A 102 15.45 -6.03 -4.62
C GLU A 102 14.82 -4.79 -4.02
N GLU A 103 13.92 -4.15 -4.75
CA GLU A 103 13.18 -2.98 -4.27
C GLU A 103 12.30 -3.36 -3.08
N SER A 104 11.63 -4.50 -3.17
CA SER A 104 10.79 -5.03 -2.08
C SER A 104 11.62 -5.28 -0.83
N LEU A 105 12.79 -5.93 -0.99
CA LEU A 105 13.70 -6.23 0.13
C LEU A 105 14.15 -4.95 0.84
N GLY A 106 14.54 -3.93 0.07
CA GLY A 106 14.94 -2.65 0.64
C GLY A 106 13.86 -2.01 1.48
N LEU A 107 12.61 -2.08 1.03
CA LEU A 107 11.47 -1.53 1.77
C LEU A 107 11.17 -2.33 3.04
N TYR A 108 11.26 -3.65 3.01
CA TYR A 108 11.06 -4.47 4.21
C TYR A 108 12.07 -4.11 5.30
N HIS A 109 13.33 -3.82 4.92
CA HIS A 109 14.34 -3.37 5.87
C HIS A 109 13.97 -2.04 6.52
N ILE A 110 13.46 -1.08 5.73
CA ILE A 110 13.03 0.22 6.26
C ILE A 110 11.84 0.04 7.23
N VAL A 111 10.89 -0.81 6.86
CA VAL A 111 9.74 -1.10 7.73
C VAL A 111 10.21 -1.71 9.05
N GLU A 112 11.13 -2.66 9.01
CA GLU A 112 11.68 -3.28 10.22
C GLU A 112 12.35 -2.25 11.13
N GLU A 113 13.19 -1.40 10.57
CA GLU A 113 13.86 -0.35 11.34
C GLU A 113 12.86 0.59 12.00
N THR A 114 11.81 0.96 11.28
CA THR A 114 10.78 1.83 11.81
C THR A 114 10.01 1.15 12.95
N TYR A 115 9.62 -0.11 12.76
CA TYR A 115 8.92 -0.86 13.80
C TYR A 115 9.78 -1.02 15.06
N LYS A 116 11.07 -1.29 14.92
CA LYS A 116 11.98 -1.42 16.08
C LYS A 116 12.03 -0.16 16.92
N LYS A 117 11.84 0.99 16.31
CA LYS A 117 11.85 2.29 17.03
C LYS A 117 10.48 2.68 17.59
N GLN A 118 9.39 2.20 16.99
CA GLN A 118 8.04 2.71 17.25
C GLN A 118 7.10 1.71 17.92
N VAL A 119 7.35 0.40 17.80
CA VAL A 119 6.46 -0.62 18.36
C VAL A 119 7.19 -1.59 19.27
N ALA A 120 6.45 -2.17 20.20
CA ALA A 120 6.99 -3.15 21.14
C ALA A 120 7.48 -4.41 20.40
N PRO A 121 8.54 -5.06 20.88
CA PRO A 121 9.13 -6.22 20.17
C PRO A 121 8.20 -7.38 19.91
N ASN A 122 7.13 -7.52 20.68
CA ASN A 122 6.16 -8.62 20.53
C ASN A 122 4.86 -8.18 19.87
N ASP A 123 4.84 -7.01 19.24
CA ASP A 123 3.65 -6.51 18.56
C ASP A 123 3.32 -7.37 17.33
N PHE A 124 2.02 -7.57 17.08
CA PHE A 124 1.55 -8.39 15.95
C PHE A 124 1.99 -7.83 14.58
N MET A 125 2.34 -6.55 14.51
CA MET A 125 2.80 -5.93 13.25
C MET A 125 4.05 -6.61 12.71
N TYR A 126 4.91 -7.12 13.58
CA TYR A 126 6.08 -7.90 13.16
C TYR A 126 5.71 -9.20 12.47
N ALA A 127 4.63 -9.84 12.91
CA ALA A 127 4.18 -11.08 12.28
C ALA A 127 3.83 -10.86 10.81
N SER A 128 3.11 -9.79 10.51
CA SER A 128 2.76 -9.42 9.12
C SER A 128 4.03 -9.12 8.31
N LEU A 129 4.94 -8.31 8.86
CA LEU A 129 6.19 -7.97 8.19
C LEU A 129 7.01 -9.21 7.85
N TYR A 130 7.28 -10.05 8.84
CA TYR A 130 8.15 -11.21 8.65
C TYR A 130 7.51 -12.30 7.79
N ASN A 131 6.18 -12.45 7.86
CA ASN A 131 5.47 -13.37 6.99
C ASN A 131 5.63 -12.97 5.51
N ASN A 132 5.42 -11.70 5.20
CA ASN A 132 5.59 -11.19 3.85
C ASN A 132 7.05 -11.25 3.38
N TRP A 133 7.98 -10.93 4.27
CA TRP A 133 9.41 -10.99 3.98
C TRP A 133 9.86 -12.43 3.69
N SER A 134 9.35 -13.38 4.46
CA SER A 134 9.60 -14.81 4.23
C SER A 134 9.11 -15.25 2.86
N LEU A 135 7.93 -14.79 2.45
CA LEU A 135 7.40 -15.06 1.11
C LEU A 135 8.32 -14.48 0.01
N LEU A 136 8.91 -13.32 0.25
CA LEU A 136 9.87 -12.74 -0.69
C LEU A 136 11.05 -13.68 -0.92
N TYR A 137 11.68 -14.17 0.15
CA TYR A 137 12.82 -15.09 0.02
C TYR A 137 12.43 -16.39 -0.68
N GLN A 138 11.25 -16.89 -0.41
CA GLN A 138 10.73 -18.09 -1.05
C GLN A 138 10.57 -17.89 -2.56
N GLU A 139 10.00 -16.76 -2.95
CA GLU A 139 9.82 -16.41 -4.36
C GLU A 139 11.16 -16.15 -5.07
N MET A 140 12.13 -15.55 -4.38
CA MET A 140 13.47 -15.35 -4.94
C MET A 140 14.17 -16.69 -5.23
N GLU A 141 14.00 -17.68 -4.38
CA GLU A 141 14.54 -19.03 -4.60
C GLU A 141 13.95 -19.67 -5.85
N ASP A 142 12.68 -19.47 -6.11
CA ASP A 142 11.98 -20.04 -7.26
C ASP A 142 12.49 -19.54 -8.61
N TYR A 143 13.23 -18.42 -8.60
CA TYR A 143 13.77 -17.79 -9.81
C TYR A 143 15.23 -18.14 -10.08
N VAL A 144 15.86 -18.96 -9.23
CA VAL A 144 17.29 -19.31 -9.36
C VAL A 144 17.49 -20.63 -10.11
#